data_310b0348fa3b55e1ba90613c582fc9b2
#
_entry.id   310b0348fa3b55e1ba90613c582fc9b2
#
_cell.length_a   1.000
_cell.length_b   1.000
_cell.length_c   1.000
_cell.angle_alpha   90.00
_cell.angle_beta   90.00
_cell.angle_gamma   90.00
#
_symmetry.space_group_name_H-M   'P 1'
#
loop_
_entity.id
_entity.type
_entity.pdbx_description
1 polymer ?
#
loop_
_entity_poly.entity_id
_entity_poly.type
_entity_poly.pdbx_seq_one_letter_code
_entity_poly.pdbx_strand_id
1 'polypeptide(L)'
;MFPTYHPKAGQPTYFVEKVSNYTWDAVEIPDFGGCGYLDALIHLNPSIDEKQLEEFNDACNPEIKEVKSHTIRLTDRWKKGDYASLRVWGNDVNPKSGRRGAYHSKQVIICPDIEIVNVWEIESTGNNHLYLNGKSINVLDVEILAMNDGLNYQDLIDWFKYPKPFKGQVICWNENVKY
;
A
#
# COMPACT_ATOMS: atom_id res chain seq x y z
N MET A 1 -5.59 -2.67 -1.50
CA MET A 1 -4.82 -3.91 -1.36
C MET A 1 -3.50 -3.78 -2.10
N PHE A 2 -2.42 -4.18 -1.46
CA PHE A 2 -1.07 -4.03 -1.99
C PHE A 2 -0.55 -5.37 -2.53
N PRO A 3 0.06 -5.41 -3.71
CA PRO A 3 0.78 -6.58 -4.18
C PRO A 3 2.13 -6.70 -3.46
N THR A 4 2.54 -7.93 -3.17
CA THR A 4 3.83 -8.21 -2.55
C THR A 4 5.01 -8.13 -3.53
N TYR A 5 4.73 -8.17 -4.84
CA TYR A 5 5.74 -8.05 -5.90
C TYR A 5 5.31 -7.03 -6.94
N HIS A 6 6.28 -6.31 -7.49
CA HIS A 6 6.06 -5.41 -8.61
C HIS A 6 5.58 -6.22 -9.82
N PRO A 7 4.45 -5.84 -10.47
CA PRO A 7 3.81 -6.66 -11.49
C PRO A 7 4.64 -6.90 -12.75
N LYS A 8 5.64 -6.06 -13.02
CA LYS A 8 6.50 -6.20 -14.20
C LYS A 8 7.91 -6.65 -13.86
N ALA A 9 8.51 -6.09 -12.82
CA ALA A 9 9.90 -6.35 -12.46
C ALA A 9 10.07 -7.63 -11.62
N GLY A 10 8.99 -8.17 -11.03
CA GLY A 10 9.03 -9.33 -10.15
C GLY A 10 9.80 -9.10 -8.84
N GLN A 11 10.18 -7.85 -8.55
CA GLN A 11 10.89 -7.50 -7.33
C GLN A 11 9.92 -7.33 -6.15
N PRO A 12 10.34 -7.66 -4.91
CA PRO A 12 9.53 -7.43 -3.72
C PRO A 12 9.21 -5.94 -3.56
N THR A 13 7.98 -5.61 -3.20
CA THR A 13 7.56 -4.21 -2.95
C THR A 13 7.77 -3.76 -1.52
N TYR A 14 7.88 -4.72 -0.59
CA TYR A 14 7.97 -4.48 0.85
C TYR A 14 6.85 -3.55 1.38
N PHE A 15 5.67 -3.57 0.76
CA PHE A 15 4.57 -2.68 1.15
C PHE A 15 4.02 -2.99 2.54
N VAL A 16 4.15 -4.22 3.01
CA VAL A 16 3.76 -4.61 4.37
C VAL A 16 4.61 -3.83 5.38
N GLU A 17 5.93 -3.95 5.25
CA GLU A 17 6.91 -3.31 6.12
C GLU A 17 6.77 -1.79 6.05
N LYS A 18 6.71 -1.22 4.83
CA LYS A 18 6.62 0.22 4.59
C LYS A 18 5.32 0.84 5.13
N VAL A 19 4.20 0.11 5.08
CA VAL A 19 2.95 0.55 5.70
C VAL A 19 3.06 0.41 7.22
N SER A 20 3.54 -0.72 7.71
CA SER A 20 3.68 -0.98 9.14
C SER A 20 4.59 0.05 9.80
N ASN A 21 5.70 0.43 9.19
CA ASN A 21 6.60 1.45 9.72
C ASN A 21 5.91 2.80 9.98
N TYR A 22 4.88 3.15 9.18
CA TYR A 22 4.09 4.34 9.46
C TYR A 22 3.00 4.08 10.51
N THR A 23 2.25 3.00 10.36
CA THR A 23 1.03 2.76 11.15
C THR A 23 1.34 2.45 12.61
N TRP A 24 2.48 1.81 12.90
CA TRP A 24 2.89 1.50 14.28
C TRP A 24 3.32 2.73 15.06
N ASP A 25 3.87 3.76 14.38
CA ASP A 25 4.29 5.01 15.01
C ASP A 25 3.14 6.04 15.08
N ALA A 26 2.18 5.99 14.17
CA ALA A 26 1.17 7.03 13.98
C ALA A 26 -0.24 6.65 14.46
N VAL A 27 -0.55 5.37 14.56
CA VAL A 27 -1.85 4.88 15.04
C VAL A 27 -1.67 4.38 16.46
N GLU A 28 -2.47 4.91 17.41
CA GLU A 28 -2.64 4.27 18.71
C GLU A 28 -3.20 2.87 18.46
N ILE A 29 -2.29 1.90 18.34
CA ILE A 29 -2.69 0.51 18.28
C ILE A 29 -3.27 0.21 19.64
N PRO A 30 -4.51 -0.30 19.72
CA PRO A 30 -5.09 -0.69 20.98
C PRO A 30 -4.06 -1.52 21.76
N ASP A 31 -3.84 -1.19 23.03
CA ASP A 31 -2.92 -1.93 23.88
C ASP A 31 -3.39 -3.40 23.96
N PHE A 32 -2.82 -4.23 23.10
CA PHE A 32 -3.05 -5.68 23.11
C PHE A 32 -2.25 -6.36 24.26
N GLY A 33 -1.95 -5.62 25.34
CA GLY A 33 -1.32 -6.18 26.53
C GLY A 33 0.18 -6.43 26.40
N GLY A 34 0.88 -5.61 25.61
CA GLY A 34 2.32 -5.76 25.35
C GLY A 34 2.66 -6.80 24.28
N CYS A 35 1.67 -7.18 23.50
CA CYS A 35 1.78 -8.15 22.42
C CYS A 35 2.50 -7.56 21.19
N GLY A 36 3.27 -8.40 20.50
CA GLY A 36 4.00 -7.99 19.29
C GLY A 36 3.09 -7.87 18.05
N TYR A 37 3.71 -7.54 16.89
CA TYR A 37 3.02 -7.40 15.62
C TYR A 37 2.21 -8.66 15.22
N LEU A 38 2.73 -9.85 15.53
CA LEU A 38 2.04 -11.11 15.25
C LEU A 38 0.68 -11.19 15.96
N ASP A 39 0.62 -10.83 17.23
CA ASP A 39 -0.62 -10.88 18.00
C ASP A 39 -1.68 -9.91 17.43
N ALA A 40 -1.24 -8.73 17.00
CA ALA A 40 -2.11 -7.80 16.30
C ALA A 40 -2.62 -8.37 14.95
N LEU A 41 -1.76 -9.03 14.18
CA LEU A 41 -2.16 -9.71 12.94
C LEU A 41 -3.21 -10.79 13.21
N ILE A 42 -3.02 -11.61 14.25
CA ILE A 42 -3.96 -12.68 14.65
C ILE A 42 -5.32 -12.05 15.00
N HIS A 43 -5.30 -11.00 15.82
CA HIS A 43 -6.53 -10.29 16.21
C HIS A 43 -7.28 -9.68 15.01
N LEU A 44 -6.55 -9.05 14.09
CA LEU A 44 -7.13 -8.42 12.90
C LEU A 44 -7.63 -9.45 11.86
N ASN A 45 -7.17 -10.69 11.94
CA ASN A 45 -7.44 -11.72 10.94
C ASN A 45 -8.00 -13.02 11.55
N PRO A 46 -9.11 -13.01 12.32
CA PRO A 46 -9.61 -14.17 13.04
C PRO A 46 -10.05 -15.34 12.14
N SER A 47 -10.16 -15.13 10.84
CA SER A 47 -10.52 -16.16 9.85
C SER A 47 -9.31 -16.81 9.16
N ILE A 48 -8.09 -16.38 9.48
CA ILE A 48 -6.84 -16.92 8.95
C ILE A 48 -6.22 -17.81 10.04
N ASP A 49 -5.66 -18.94 9.62
CA ASP A 49 -4.95 -19.83 10.50
C ASP A 49 -3.71 -19.15 11.11
N GLU A 50 -3.50 -19.31 12.41
CA GLU A 50 -2.42 -18.66 13.16
C GLU A 50 -1.04 -18.97 12.56
N LYS A 51 -0.80 -20.24 12.21
CA LYS A 51 0.44 -20.66 11.57
C LYS A 51 0.69 -19.95 10.23
N GLN A 52 -0.38 -19.67 9.46
CA GLN A 52 -0.25 -18.89 8.21
C GLN A 52 0.14 -17.43 8.49
N LEU A 53 -0.31 -16.86 9.61
CA LEU A 53 0.06 -15.51 10.03
C LEU A 53 1.49 -15.46 10.59
N GLU A 54 1.92 -16.50 11.31
CA GLU A 54 3.32 -16.67 11.73
C GLU A 54 4.25 -16.72 10.51
N GLU A 55 3.97 -17.60 9.55
CA GLU A 55 4.75 -17.69 8.30
C GLU A 55 4.77 -16.37 7.51
N PHE A 56 3.66 -15.62 7.54
CA PHE A 56 3.58 -14.29 6.93
C PHE A 56 4.44 -13.27 7.67
N ASN A 57 4.39 -13.25 9.00
CA ASN A 57 5.19 -12.37 9.85
C ASN A 57 6.70 -12.66 9.69
N ASP A 58 7.09 -13.93 9.70
CA ASP A 58 8.49 -14.36 9.53
C ASP A 58 9.07 -14.01 8.14
N ALA A 59 8.21 -13.86 7.15
CA ALA A 59 8.61 -13.44 5.81
C ALA A 59 8.83 -11.91 5.68
N CYS A 60 8.44 -11.11 6.69
CA CYS A 60 8.68 -9.67 6.70
C CYS A 60 10.16 -9.37 6.94
N ASN A 61 10.68 -8.38 6.20
CA ASN A 61 12.08 -7.98 6.29
C ASN A 61 12.26 -6.79 7.26
N PRO A 62 12.84 -6.99 8.47
CA PRO A 62 13.00 -5.93 9.47
C PRO A 62 14.01 -4.84 9.06
N GLU A 63 14.81 -5.08 8.03
CA GLU A 63 15.79 -4.11 7.51
C GLU A 63 15.14 -2.98 6.71
N ILE A 64 13.90 -3.14 6.27
CA ILE A 64 13.15 -2.13 5.53
C ILE A 64 12.72 -1.02 6.50
N LYS A 65 13.20 0.20 6.28
CA LYS A 65 12.89 1.37 7.10
C LYS A 65 12.09 2.45 6.37
N GLU A 66 11.91 2.29 5.06
CA GLU A 66 11.10 3.22 4.27
C GLU A 66 9.63 3.18 4.71
N VAL A 67 8.94 4.29 4.47
CA VAL A 67 7.53 4.47 4.83
C VAL A 67 6.69 4.59 3.57
N LYS A 68 5.53 3.93 3.56
CA LYS A 68 4.50 4.16 2.57
C LYS A 68 3.38 5.02 3.17
N SER A 69 3.22 6.22 2.64
CA SER A 69 2.33 7.26 3.19
C SER A 69 1.01 7.40 2.43
N HIS A 70 0.94 6.89 1.21
CA HIS A 70 -0.26 6.94 0.36
C HIS A 70 -0.28 5.79 -0.64
N THR A 71 -1.34 5.71 -1.41
CA THR A 71 -1.45 4.81 -2.56
C THR A 71 -2.15 5.52 -3.72
N ILE A 72 -1.76 5.19 -4.94
CA ILE A 72 -2.41 5.68 -6.15
C ILE A 72 -3.41 4.62 -6.64
N ARG A 73 -4.64 5.06 -6.94
CA ARG A 73 -5.70 4.20 -7.47
C ARG A 73 -6.39 4.87 -8.65
N LEU A 74 -6.67 4.09 -9.67
CA LEU A 74 -7.46 4.53 -10.83
C LEU A 74 -8.96 4.53 -10.47
N THR A 75 -9.35 5.46 -9.61
CA THR A 75 -10.70 5.61 -9.05
C THR A 75 -10.93 7.07 -8.68
N ASP A 76 -12.18 7.44 -8.44
CA ASP A 76 -12.62 8.78 -8.02
C ASP A 76 -13.50 8.74 -6.74
N ARG A 77 -13.56 7.59 -6.07
CA ARG A 77 -14.53 7.33 -4.99
C ARG A 77 -14.10 7.77 -3.60
N TRP A 78 -12.80 7.98 -3.37
CA TRP A 78 -12.26 8.24 -2.04
C TRP A 78 -12.35 9.72 -1.67
N LYS A 79 -12.60 9.98 -0.39
CA LYS A 79 -12.68 11.34 0.17
C LYS A 79 -11.87 11.42 1.46
N LYS A 80 -11.43 12.62 1.80
CA LYS A 80 -10.88 12.91 3.12
C LYS A 80 -11.92 12.56 4.20
N GLY A 81 -11.46 11.88 5.26
CA GLY A 81 -12.30 11.37 6.35
C GLY A 81 -12.85 9.97 6.11
N ASP A 82 -12.67 9.38 4.91
CA ASP A 82 -12.96 7.96 4.71
C ASP A 82 -11.96 7.10 5.47
N TYR A 83 -12.35 5.87 5.80
CA TYR A 83 -11.46 4.89 6.43
C TYR A 83 -11.07 3.81 5.44
N ALA A 84 -9.78 3.47 5.41
CA ALA A 84 -9.22 2.44 4.54
C ALA A 84 -8.68 1.25 5.35
N SER A 85 -9.14 0.06 5.01
CA SER A 85 -8.56 -1.20 5.49
C SER A 85 -7.38 -1.58 4.60
N LEU A 86 -6.16 -1.46 5.14
CA LEU A 86 -4.94 -1.76 4.39
C LEU A 86 -4.70 -3.28 4.42
N ARG A 87 -4.61 -3.88 3.24
CA ARG A 87 -4.55 -5.34 3.08
C ARG A 87 -3.54 -5.73 2.01
N VAL A 88 -2.96 -6.90 2.20
CA VAL A 88 -2.14 -7.58 1.19
C VAL A 88 -2.74 -8.94 0.85
N TRP A 89 -2.28 -9.53 -0.25
CA TRP A 89 -2.57 -10.92 -0.56
C TRP A 89 -1.62 -11.82 0.23
N GLY A 90 -2.17 -12.80 0.94
CA GLY A 90 -1.39 -13.88 1.54
C GLY A 90 -0.72 -14.77 0.48
N ASN A 91 -0.06 -15.82 0.93
CA ASN A 91 0.62 -16.78 0.06
C ASN A 91 -0.02 -18.19 0.11
N ASP A 92 -1.21 -18.30 0.71
CA ASP A 92 -1.98 -19.54 0.76
C ASP A 92 -2.44 -20.00 -0.63
N VAL A 93 -2.54 -21.30 -0.81
CA VAL A 93 -3.06 -21.89 -2.04
C VAL A 93 -4.57 -21.84 -2.03
N ASN A 94 -5.17 -21.28 -3.07
CA ASN A 94 -6.61 -21.36 -3.26
C ASN A 94 -7.03 -22.80 -3.55
N PRO A 95 -7.87 -23.44 -2.70
CA PRO A 95 -8.21 -24.84 -2.83
C PRO A 95 -8.99 -25.16 -4.12
N LYS A 96 -9.64 -24.17 -4.72
CA LYS A 96 -10.43 -24.35 -5.96
C LYS A 96 -9.59 -24.21 -7.22
N SER A 97 -8.61 -23.31 -7.22
CA SER A 97 -7.82 -23.00 -8.41
C SER A 97 -6.40 -23.56 -8.38
N GLY A 98 -5.90 -24.00 -7.22
CA GLY A 98 -4.51 -24.42 -7.02
C GLY A 98 -3.49 -23.28 -7.15
N ARG A 99 -3.95 -22.01 -7.23
CA ARG A 99 -3.11 -20.83 -7.43
C ARG A 99 -2.88 -20.09 -6.13
N ARG A 100 -1.82 -19.25 -6.11
CA ARG A 100 -1.44 -18.37 -5.01
C ARG A 100 -1.45 -16.89 -5.45
N GLY A 101 -1.37 -15.99 -4.47
CA GLY A 101 -1.18 -14.56 -4.69
C GLY A 101 -2.45 -13.82 -5.08
N ALA A 102 -2.29 -12.78 -5.86
CA ALA A 102 -3.38 -11.84 -6.16
C ALA A 102 -4.64 -12.52 -6.72
N TYR A 103 -5.79 -12.21 -6.10
CA TYR A 103 -7.12 -12.75 -6.40
C TYR A 103 -7.32 -14.25 -6.09
N HIS A 104 -6.32 -14.94 -5.57
CA HIS A 104 -6.37 -16.37 -5.27
C HIS A 104 -6.19 -16.67 -3.79
N SER A 105 -5.23 -16.04 -3.13
CA SER A 105 -4.99 -16.18 -1.68
C SER A 105 -5.96 -15.35 -0.85
N LYS A 106 -6.09 -15.66 0.44
CA LYS A 106 -6.80 -14.82 1.40
C LYS A 106 -6.13 -13.45 1.51
N GLN A 107 -6.91 -12.46 1.92
CA GLN A 107 -6.40 -11.12 2.22
C GLN A 107 -6.01 -11.05 3.68
N VAL A 108 -4.80 -10.59 3.95
CA VAL A 108 -4.30 -10.31 5.31
C VAL A 108 -4.47 -8.82 5.57
N ILE A 109 -5.18 -8.46 6.64
CA ILE A 109 -5.28 -7.09 7.16
C ILE A 109 -3.99 -6.82 7.93
N ILE A 110 -3.23 -5.79 7.52
CA ILE A 110 -1.88 -5.52 8.06
C ILE A 110 -1.85 -4.44 9.13
N CYS A 111 -2.95 -3.71 9.32
CA CYS A 111 -3.13 -2.73 10.39
C CYS A 111 -4.62 -2.45 10.61
N PRO A 112 -5.02 -1.83 11.73
CA PRO A 112 -6.37 -1.28 11.91
C PRO A 112 -6.77 -0.34 10.77
N ASP A 113 -8.07 -0.10 10.61
CA ASP A 113 -8.56 0.84 9.61
C ASP A 113 -7.99 2.24 9.87
N ILE A 114 -7.45 2.87 8.83
CA ILE A 114 -6.75 4.15 8.90
C ILE A 114 -7.56 5.24 8.20
N GLU A 115 -7.62 6.43 8.82
CA GLU A 115 -8.30 7.59 8.24
C GLU A 115 -7.53 8.13 7.02
N ILE A 116 -8.24 8.45 5.96
CA ILE A 116 -7.72 9.14 4.79
C ILE A 116 -7.69 10.65 5.08
N VAL A 117 -6.49 11.17 5.30
CA VAL A 117 -6.29 12.58 5.68
C VAL A 117 -6.27 13.53 4.49
N ASN A 118 -5.89 13.02 3.32
CA ASN A 118 -5.90 13.79 2.07
C ASN A 118 -6.18 12.91 0.86
N VAL A 119 -6.79 13.53 -0.17
CA VAL A 119 -6.99 12.92 -1.49
C VAL A 119 -6.68 13.98 -2.54
N TRP A 120 -5.82 13.63 -3.51
CA TRP A 120 -5.52 14.49 -4.67
C TRP A 120 -5.90 13.77 -5.95
N GLU A 121 -6.45 14.50 -6.89
CA GLU A 121 -6.60 13.97 -8.25
C GLU A 121 -5.24 13.84 -8.92
N ILE A 122 -5.00 12.70 -9.55
CA ILE A 122 -3.80 12.47 -10.38
C ILE A 122 -4.22 12.12 -11.79
N GLU A 123 -3.58 12.75 -12.77
CA GLU A 123 -3.90 12.55 -14.17
C GLU A 123 -2.63 12.53 -15.03
N SER A 124 -2.60 11.67 -16.03
CA SER A 124 -1.66 11.73 -17.14
C SER A 124 -2.45 11.86 -18.45
N THR A 125 -2.05 12.78 -19.30
CA THR A 125 -2.60 12.93 -20.65
C THR A 125 -1.88 12.08 -21.70
N GLY A 126 -0.87 11.30 -21.29
CA GLY A 126 -0.10 10.42 -22.17
C GLY A 126 1.07 11.08 -22.89
N ASN A 127 1.40 12.32 -22.55
CA ASN A 127 2.49 13.11 -23.13
C ASN A 127 3.69 13.27 -22.18
N ASN A 128 3.94 12.29 -21.34
CA ASN A 128 5.00 12.27 -20.30
C ASN A 128 4.82 13.35 -19.21
N HIS A 129 3.61 13.88 -19.03
CA HIS A 129 3.30 14.81 -17.96
C HIS A 129 2.29 14.22 -16.99
N LEU A 130 2.57 14.41 -15.69
CA LEU A 130 1.64 14.16 -14.60
C LEU A 130 1.07 15.47 -14.08
N TYR A 131 -0.18 15.42 -13.69
CA TYR A 131 -0.90 16.52 -13.08
C TYR A 131 -1.45 16.08 -11.73
N LEU A 132 -1.28 16.92 -10.70
CA LEU A 132 -1.94 16.77 -9.40
C LEU A 132 -2.90 17.95 -9.21
N ASN A 133 -4.17 17.65 -8.96
CA ASN A 133 -5.24 18.66 -8.89
C ASN A 133 -5.21 19.65 -10.06
N GLY A 134 -4.98 19.16 -11.27
CA GLY A 134 -4.89 19.95 -12.48
C GLY A 134 -3.61 20.76 -12.67
N LYS A 135 -2.65 20.70 -11.74
CA LYS A 135 -1.35 21.35 -11.87
C LYS A 135 -0.30 20.36 -12.35
N SER A 136 0.47 20.73 -13.37
CA SER A 136 1.61 19.95 -13.84
C SER A 136 2.66 19.83 -12.75
N ILE A 137 3.18 18.62 -12.55
CA ILE A 137 4.28 18.35 -11.62
C ILE A 137 5.56 18.04 -12.38
N ASN A 138 6.69 18.42 -11.82
CA ASN A 138 8.01 18.18 -12.40
C ASN A 138 8.57 16.79 -12.00
N VAL A 139 9.73 16.42 -12.52
CA VAL A 139 10.37 15.12 -12.25
C VAL A 139 10.65 14.91 -10.76
N LEU A 140 11.10 15.96 -10.03
CA LEU A 140 11.39 15.85 -8.59
C LEU A 140 10.11 15.60 -7.80
N ASP A 141 8.99 16.24 -8.17
CA ASP A 141 7.68 15.98 -7.54
C ASP A 141 7.22 14.55 -7.81
N VAL A 142 7.50 14.01 -9.01
CA VAL A 142 7.20 12.60 -9.35
C VAL A 142 8.05 11.64 -8.52
N GLU A 143 9.31 11.95 -8.26
CA GLU A 143 10.18 11.16 -7.38
C GLU A 143 9.65 11.15 -5.94
N ILE A 144 9.26 12.32 -5.41
CA ILE A 144 8.62 12.44 -4.09
C ILE A 144 7.31 11.64 -4.04
N LEU A 145 6.50 11.74 -5.08
CA LEU A 145 5.27 10.96 -5.22
C LEU A 145 5.56 9.45 -5.18
N ALA A 146 6.58 9.00 -5.92
CA ALA A 146 6.98 7.60 -5.92
C ALA A 146 7.44 7.13 -4.54
N MET A 147 8.33 7.88 -3.89
CA MET A 147 8.83 7.57 -2.54
C MET A 147 7.69 7.44 -1.53
N ASN A 148 6.75 8.37 -1.53
CA ASN A 148 5.59 8.33 -0.65
C ASN A 148 4.63 7.17 -0.96
N ASP A 149 4.61 6.67 -2.20
CA ASP A 149 3.89 5.43 -2.57
C ASP A 149 4.71 4.15 -2.26
N GLY A 150 5.90 4.29 -1.67
CA GLY A 150 6.80 3.20 -1.35
C GLY A 150 7.50 2.59 -2.57
N LEU A 151 7.64 3.36 -3.65
CA LEU A 151 8.26 2.98 -4.92
C LEU A 151 9.46 3.88 -5.22
N ASN A 152 10.33 3.47 -6.13
CA ASN A 152 11.22 4.40 -6.80
C ASN A 152 10.54 5.00 -8.04
N TYR A 153 11.17 6.01 -8.64
CA TYR A 153 10.66 6.69 -9.82
C TYR A 153 10.34 5.73 -10.98
N GLN A 154 11.26 4.82 -11.31
CA GLN A 154 11.10 3.91 -12.44
C GLN A 154 9.98 2.91 -12.19
N ASP A 155 9.86 2.40 -10.98
CA ASP A 155 8.79 1.47 -10.60
C ASP A 155 7.41 2.13 -10.67
N LEU A 156 7.29 3.40 -10.27
CA LEU A 156 6.04 4.17 -10.41
C LEU A 156 5.64 4.30 -11.89
N ILE A 157 6.60 4.69 -12.74
CA ILE A 157 6.39 4.83 -14.18
C ILE A 157 5.91 3.51 -14.81
N ASP A 158 6.58 2.42 -14.48
CA ASP A 158 6.26 1.10 -15.00
C ASP A 158 4.94 0.56 -14.47
N TRP A 159 4.61 0.87 -13.23
CA TRP A 159 3.36 0.43 -12.60
C TRP A 159 2.14 1.02 -13.30
N PHE A 160 2.14 2.33 -13.51
CA PHE A 160 1.02 3.03 -14.11
C PHE A 160 1.09 3.08 -15.64
N LYS A 161 2.09 2.42 -16.26
CA LYS A 161 2.30 2.47 -17.71
C LYS A 161 2.37 3.91 -18.24
N TYR A 162 2.90 4.81 -17.44
CA TYR A 162 3.29 6.14 -17.87
C TYR A 162 4.18 6.02 -19.14
N PRO A 163 3.98 6.65 -20.23
CA PRO A 163 3.22 7.87 -20.47
C PRO A 163 1.80 7.69 -21.03
N LYS A 164 1.14 6.56 -20.80
CA LYS A 164 -0.24 6.38 -21.25
C LYS A 164 -1.21 7.25 -20.46
N PRO A 165 -2.32 7.72 -21.09
CA PRO A 165 -3.35 8.45 -20.38
C PRO A 165 -3.94 7.62 -19.23
N PHE A 166 -4.11 8.25 -18.08
CA PHE A 166 -4.86 7.72 -16.96
C PHE A 166 -5.40 8.84 -16.07
N LYS A 167 -6.43 8.53 -15.29
CA LYS A 167 -6.96 9.40 -14.26
C LYS A 167 -7.24 8.59 -13.00
N GLY A 168 -6.98 9.18 -11.83
CA GLY A 168 -7.17 8.50 -10.56
C GLY A 168 -7.00 9.41 -9.37
N GLN A 169 -6.72 8.82 -8.21
CA GLN A 169 -6.53 9.52 -6.95
C GLN A 169 -5.25 9.05 -6.24
N VAL A 170 -4.55 9.99 -5.63
CA VAL A 170 -3.57 9.75 -4.58
C VAL A 170 -4.32 9.77 -3.26
N ILE A 171 -4.37 8.65 -2.57
CA ILE A 171 -5.13 8.43 -1.34
C ILE A 171 -4.13 8.36 -0.20
N CYS A 172 -4.11 9.37 0.66
CA CYS A 172 -3.08 9.58 1.66
C CYS A 172 -3.62 9.45 3.09
N TRP A 173 -2.88 8.73 3.92
CA TRP A 173 -3.13 8.56 5.34
C TRP A 173 -2.07 9.21 6.24
N ASN A 174 -1.07 9.88 5.68
CA ASN A 174 -0.04 10.58 6.42
C ASN A 174 -0.24 12.10 6.29
N GLU A 175 -0.55 12.78 7.40
CA GLU A 175 -0.82 14.23 7.43
C GLU A 175 0.40 15.10 7.10
N ASN A 176 1.61 14.55 7.20
CA ASN A 176 2.84 15.26 6.87
C ASN A 176 3.11 15.32 5.36
N VAL A 177 2.42 14.53 4.55
CA VAL A 177 2.54 14.56 3.08
C VAL A 177 1.75 15.74 2.53
N LYS A 178 2.42 16.56 1.72
CA LYS A 178 1.84 17.74 1.05
C LYS A 178 2.31 17.76 -0.41
N TYR A 179 1.40 18.07 -1.30
CA TYR A 179 1.63 18.26 -2.73
C TYR A 179 1.08 19.60 -3.23
#